data_1a7fdf34d96da9751e9fd8356093ed37
#
_entry.id   1a7fdf34d96da9751e9fd8356093ed37
#
_cell.length_a   1.000
_cell.length_b   1.000
_cell.length_c   1.000
_cell.angle_alpha   90.00
_cell.angle_beta   90.00
_cell.angle_gamma   90.00
#
_symmetry.space_group_name_H-M   'P 1'
#
loop_
_entity.id
_entity.type
_entity.pdbx_description
1 polymer ?
#
loop_
_entity_poly.entity_id
_entity_poly.type
_entity_poly.pdbx_seq_one_letter_code
_entity_poly.pdbx_strand_id
1 'polypeptide(L)'
;YPILNLEDYHLGLKEYIHVLEEAVIRVCASYGIEAGRVKGATGVWLATGTPQERKICAIGVRSSHFVTMHGLALNVNTDLRYFSYIHPCGFMDKGVTSLQKELGCEVPMEEVAGRVQNELSELL
;
A
#
# COMPACT_ATOMS: atom_id res chain seq x y z
N TYR A 1 -9.02 1.10 6.70
CA TYR A 1 -9.93 2.07 6.06
C TYR A 1 -9.94 3.38 6.84
N PRO A 2 -8.95 4.27 6.62
CA PRO A 2 -9.07 5.59 7.25
C PRO A 2 -10.23 6.36 6.62
N ILE A 3 -11.17 6.79 7.45
CA ILE A 3 -12.31 7.58 6.99
C ILE A 3 -12.11 9.00 7.49
N LEU A 4 -11.81 9.92 6.56
CA LEU A 4 -11.42 11.27 6.88
C LEU A 4 -12.23 12.28 6.08
N ASN A 5 -12.45 13.45 6.66
CA ASN A 5 -12.92 14.59 5.91
C ASN A 5 -11.69 15.36 5.43
N LEU A 6 -11.43 15.33 4.14
CA LEU A 6 -10.23 15.93 3.55
C LEU A 6 -10.17 17.43 3.74
N GLU A 7 -11.30 18.11 3.87
CA GLU A 7 -11.32 19.54 4.15
C GLU A 7 -10.64 19.87 5.48
N ASP A 8 -10.80 19.00 6.48
CA ASP A 8 -10.20 19.22 7.80
C ASP A 8 -8.67 19.15 7.74
N TYR A 9 -8.11 18.50 6.72
CA TYR A 9 -6.68 18.36 6.53
C TYR A 9 -6.14 19.19 5.38
N HIS A 10 -7.00 19.99 4.74
CA HIS A 10 -6.65 20.82 3.58
C HIS A 10 -6.01 20.01 2.45
N LEU A 11 -6.52 18.79 2.20
CA LEU A 11 -5.99 17.89 1.21
C LEU A 11 -6.96 17.64 0.06
N GLY A 12 -6.43 17.57 -1.16
CA GLY A 12 -7.13 17.01 -2.29
C GLY A 12 -7.00 15.49 -2.28
N LEU A 13 -7.76 14.82 -3.14
CA LEU A 13 -7.74 13.36 -3.21
C LEU A 13 -6.38 12.82 -3.63
N LYS A 14 -5.72 13.47 -4.58
CA LYS A 14 -4.39 13.07 -5.02
C LYS A 14 -3.36 13.18 -3.91
N GLU A 15 -3.38 14.26 -3.17
CA GLU A 15 -2.48 14.48 -2.05
C GLU A 15 -2.72 13.45 -0.96
N TYR A 16 -3.98 13.10 -0.72
CA TYR A 16 -4.32 12.08 0.26
C TYR A 16 -3.78 10.71 -0.14
N ILE A 17 -3.95 10.32 -1.41
CA ILE A 17 -3.40 9.06 -1.91
C ILE A 17 -1.88 9.06 -1.76
N HIS A 18 -1.23 10.18 -2.06
CA HIS A 18 0.22 10.31 -1.89
C HIS A 18 0.63 10.12 -0.42
N VAL A 19 -0.16 10.63 0.51
CA VAL A 19 0.08 10.43 1.96
C VAL A 19 -0.03 8.95 2.32
N LEU A 20 -1.05 8.25 1.82
CA LEU A 20 -1.20 6.82 2.08
C LEU A 20 0.00 6.03 1.53
N GLU A 21 0.44 6.34 0.32
CA GLU A 21 1.61 5.69 -0.27
C GLU A 21 2.85 5.96 0.58
N GLU A 22 3.05 7.20 1.00
CA GLU A 22 4.21 7.57 1.82
C GLU A 22 4.22 6.83 3.15
N ALA A 23 3.06 6.71 3.79
CA ALA A 23 2.94 5.98 5.05
C ALA A 23 3.40 4.53 4.89
N VAL A 24 2.93 3.86 3.83
CA VAL A 24 3.30 2.46 3.58
C VAL A 24 4.77 2.34 3.22
N ILE A 25 5.31 3.26 2.42
CA ILE A 25 6.73 3.27 2.09
C ILE A 25 7.57 3.35 3.36
N ARG A 26 7.19 4.21 4.30
CA ARG A 26 7.90 4.34 5.58
C ARG A 26 7.78 3.09 6.44
N VAL A 27 6.60 2.45 6.46
CA VAL A 27 6.42 1.19 7.16
C VAL A 27 7.33 0.11 6.56
N CYS A 28 7.37 -0.01 5.25
CA CYS A 28 8.28 -0.95 4.58
C CYS A 28 9.74 -0.67 4.96
N ALA A 29 10.14 0.59 4.95
CA ALA A 29 11.50 0.98 5.33
C ALA A 29 11.82 0.57 6.77
N SER A 30 10.85 0.62 7.68
CA SER A 30 11.04 0.20 9.06
C SER A 30 11.30 -1.30 9.19
N TYR A 31 10.96 -2.08 8.16
CA TYR A 31 11.28 -3.51 8.07
C TYR A 31 12.49 -3.79 7.18
N GLY A 32 13.20 -2.75 6.77
CA GLY A 32 14.38 -2.91 5.91
C GLY A 32 14.04 -3.14 4.44
N ILE A 33 12.82 -2.82 4.02
CA ILE A 33 12.36 -3.02 2.66
C ILE A 33 12.29 -1.67 1.94
N GLU A 34 13.01 -1.56 0.83
CA GLU A 34 12.95 -0.36 0.00
C GLU A 34 11.74 -0.44 -0.92
N ALA A 35 10.83 0.51 -0.76
CA ALA A 35 9.60 0.58 -1.53
C ALA A 35 9.45 1.94 -2.20
N GLY A 36 8.64 2.00 -3.23
CA GLY A 36 8.45 3.25 -3.98
C GLY A 36 7.16 3.27 -4.75
N ARG A 37 7.06 4.26 -5.62
CA ARG A 37 5.89 4.51 -6.46
C ARG A 37 6.18 4.21 -7.92
N VAL A 38 5.15 3.80 -8.65
CA VAL A 38 5.20 3.64 -10.10
C VAL A 38 4.31 4.70 -10.72
N LYS A 39 4.85 5.48 -11.64
CA LYS A 39 4.09 6.52 -12.31
C LYS A 39 2.91 5.93 -13.06
N GLY A 40 1.72 6.49 -12.81
CA GLY A 40 0.49 6.04 -13.46
C GLY A 40 -0.15 4.80 -12.83
N ALA A 41 0.46 4.25 -11.77
CA ALA A 41 -0.08 3.06 -11.10
C ALA A 41 -0.12 3.32 -9.60
N THR A 42 -1.29 3.61 -9.08
CA THR A 42 -1.50 3.88 -7.67
C THR A 42 -1.15 2.66 -6.82
N GLY A 43 -0.47 2.88 -5.71
CA GLY A 43 -0.07 1.81 -4.81
C GLY A 43 1.38 1.94 -4.38
N VAL A 44 1.88 0.91 -3.72
CA VAL A 44 3.27 0.85 -3.28
C VAL A 44 3.92 -0.39 -3.89
N TRP A 45 5.11 -0.22 -4.42
CA TRP A 45 5.79 -1.22 -5.22
C TRP A 45 7.22 -1.43 -4.75
N LEU A 46 7.75 -2.62 -5.01
CA LEU A 46 9.16 -2.95 -4.78
C LEU A 46 9.86 -3.14 -6.12
N ALA A 47 11.17 -2.93 -6.12
CA ALA A 47 12.02 -3.08 -7.31
C ALA A 47 11.47 -2.30 -8.51
N THR A 48 11.06 -1.06 -8.28
CA THR A 48 10.44 -0.21 -9.31
C THR A 48 11.38 0.00 -10.49
N GLY A 49 10.81 -0.05 -11.71
CA GLY A 49 11.58 0.12 -12.93
C GLY A 49 12.39 -1.10 -13.36
N THR A 50 12.20 -2.24 -12.71
CA THR A 50 12.92 -3.47 -13.05
C THR A 50 11.94 -4.59 -13.44
N PRO A 51 12.43 -5.68 -14.06
CA PRO A 51 11.56 -6.83 -14.35
C PRO A 51 11.00 -7.51 -13.11
N GLN A 52 11.58 -7.26 -11.94
CA GLN A 52 11.14 -7.80 -10.67
C GLN A 52 10.15 -6.88 -9.95
N GLU A 53 9.68 -5.83 -10.60
CA GLU A 53 8.71 -4.91 -10.03
C GLU A 53 7.46 -5.65 -9.56
N ARG A 54 7.07 -5.39 -8.31
CA ARG A 54 5.95 -6.10 -7.68
C ARG A 54 5.24 -5.20 -6.69
N LYS A 55 3.92 -5.35 -6.63
CA LYS A 55 3.08 -4.52 -5.77
C LYS A 55 2.94 -5.16 -4.39
N ILE A 56 3.20 -4.39 -3.35
CA ILE A 56 3.00 -4.82 -1.97
C ILE A 56 1.74 -4.21 -1.35
N CYS A 57 1.29 -3.08 -1.85
CA CYS A 57 0.11 -2.40 -1.31
C CYS A 57 -0.75 -1.86 -2.45
N ALA A 58 -2.02 -2.23 -2.43
CA ALA A 58 -3.02 -1.66 -3.32
C ALA A 58 -3.69 -0.49 -2.61
N ILE A 59 -3.98 0.57 -3.35
CA ILE A 59 -4.67 1.74 -2.80
C ILE A 59 -5.86 2.06 -3.68
N GLY A 60 -7.04 2.14 -3.06
CA GLY A 60 -8.27 2.55 -3.72
C GLY A 60 -9.05 3.44 -2.77
N VAL A 61 -9.20 4.70 -3.14
CA VAL A 61 -9.90 5.68 -2.32
C VAL A 61 -10.95 6.39 -3.16
N ARG A 62 -12.14 6.51 -2.59
CA ARG A 62 -13.20 7.36 -3.14
C ARG A 62 -13.52 8.43 -2.12
N SER A 63 -13.94 9.58 -2.60
CA SER A 63 -14.44 10.63 -1.71
C SER A 63 -15.82 11.08 -2.16
N SER A 64 -16.69 11.33 -1.19
CA SER A 64 -18.01 11.93 -1.40
C SER A 64 -18.13 13.06 -0.41
N HIS A 65 -18.38 14.27 -0.93
CA HIS A 65 -18.41 15.47 -0.08
C HIS A 65 -17.15 15.59 0.81
N PHE A 66 -15.99 15.28 0.24
CA PHE A 66 -14.67 15.30 0.89
C PHE A 66 -14.46 14.24 1.98
N VAL A 67 -15.44 13.38 2.25
CA VAL A 67 -15.26 12.26 3.18
C VAL A 67 -14.74 11.06 2.40
N THR A 68 -13.64 10.49 2.86
CA THR A 68 -13.00 9.34 2.18
C THR A 68 -13.69 8.03 2.50
N MET A 69 -13.70 7.15 1.52
CA MET A 69 -14.14 5.76 1.65
C MET A 69 -13.06 4.86 1.08
N HIS A 70 -13.00 3.62 1.56
CA HIS A 70 -11.95 2.67 1.21
C HIS A 70 -10.59 3.15 1.74
N GLY A 71 -9.51 2.73 1.15
CA GLY A 71 -8.18 3.09 1.63
C GLY A 71 -7.11 2.24 0.99
N LEU A 72 -6.35 1.52 1.82
CA LEU A 72 -5.24 0.72 1.35
C LEU A 72 -5.38 -0.74 1.78
N ALA A 73 -4.76 -1.62 1.01
CA ALA A 73 -4.65 -3.03 1.33
C ALA A 73 -3.17 -3.43 1.24
N LEU A 74 -2.51 -3.43 2.38
CA LEU A 74 -1.11 -3.85 2.48
C LEU A 74 -1.05 -5.36 2.67
N ASN A 75 -0.30 -6.04 1.81
CA ASN A 75 -0.10 -7.47 1.93
C ASN A 75 0.95 -7.75 3.01
N VAL A 76 0.52 -8.32 4.12
CA VAL A 76 1.41 -8.64 5.25
C VAL A 76 1.76 -10.12 5.24
N ASN A 77 0.81 -10.98 5.64
CA ASN A 77 0.98 -12.44 5.65
C ASN A 77 0.05 -13.09 4.62
N THR A 78 -0.21 -12.39 3.53
CA THR A 78 -1.18 -12.77 2.52
C THR A 78 -0.70 -14.00 1.73
N ASP A 79 -1.60 -14.95 1.50
CA ASP A 79 -1.33 -16.06 0.60
C ASP A 79 -1.40 -15.56 -0.84
N LEU A 80 -0.22 -15.37 -1.43
CA LEU A 80 -0.11 -14.78 -2.75
C LEU A 80 -0.53 -15.73 -3.88
N ARG A 81 -0.69 -17.02 -3.60
CA ARG A 81 -1.17 -17.96 -4.60
C ARG A 81 -2.57 -17.62 -5.08
N TYR A 82 -3.34 -16.96 -4.24
CA TYR A 82 -4.70 -16.51 -4.58
C TYR A 82 -4.71 -15.61 -5.81
N PHE A 83 -3.71 -14.78 -5.99
CA PHE A 83 -3.65 -13.84 -7.12
C PHE A 83 -3.52 -14.56 -8.46
N SER A 84 -2.92 -15.73 -8.51
CA SER A 84 -2.80 -16.50 -9.75
C SER A 84 -4.15 -17.04 -10.23
N TYR A 85 -5.10 -17.23 -9.33
CA TYR A 85 -6.45 -17.64 -9.69
C TYR A 85 -7.32 -16.48 -10.18
N ILE A 86 -7.06 -15.28 -9.68
CA ILE A 86 -7.82 -14.08 -10.06
C ILE A 86 -7.39 -13.56 -11.43
N HIS A 87 -6.14 -13.76 -11.78
CA HIS A 87 -5.56 -13.27 -13.02
C HIS A 87 -5.06 -14.42 -13.89
N PRO A 88 -5.97 -15.27 -14.39
CA PRO A 88 -5.57 -16.46 -15.13
C PRO A 88 -4.98 -16.16 -16.51
N CYS A 89 -5.17 -14.94 -17.02
CA CYS A 89 -4.76 -14.57 -18.37
C CYS A 89 -3.29 -14.17 -18.48
N GLY A 90 -2.53 -14.27 -17.42
CA GLY A 90 -1.16 -13.79 -17.44
C GLY A 90 -1.03 -12.31 -17.74
N PHE A 91 -2.09 -11.56 -17.55
CA PHE A 91 -2.13 -10.13 -17.81
C PHE A 91 -1.27 -9.36 -16.82
N MET A 92 -0.71 -10.04 -15.88
CA MET A 92 0.12 -9.47 -14.84
C MET A 92 1.56 -9.43 -15.32
N ASP A 93 1.88 -8.36 -16.02
CA ASP A 93 3.29 -8.07 -16.30
C ASP A 93 4.02 -7.74 -15.00
N LYS A 94 3.27 -7.40 -13.96
CA LYS A 94 3.80 -7.02 -12.66
C LYS A 94 3.34 -8.00 -11.60
N GLY A 95 4.28 -8.46 -10.78
CA GLY A 95 3.98 -9.39 -9.71
C GLY A 95 3.33 -8.73 -8.50
N VAL A 96 3.03 -9.56 -7.52
CA VAL A 96 2.56 -9.12 -6.20
C VAL A 96 3.48 -9.71 -5.15
N THR A 97 3.57 -9.06 -4.01
CA THR A 97 4.39 -9.53 -2.90
C THR A 97 3.74 -9.18 -1.56
N SER A 98 4.39 -9.58 -0.46
CA SER A 98 3.93 -9.30 0.91
C SER A 98 5.14 -9.10 1.80
N LEU A 99 4.91 -8.56 3.00
CA LEU A 99 5.98 -8.45 3.99
C LEU A 99 6.52 -9.82 4.34
N GLN A 100 5.66 -10.82 4.52
CA GLN A 100 6.09 -12.18 4.83
C GLN A 100 7.00 -12.74 3.74
N LYS A 101 6.64 -12.56 2.48
CA LYS A 101 7.45 -13.05 1.37
C LYS A 101 8.81 -12.37 1.33
N GLU A 102 8.85 -11.06 1.52
CA GLU A 102 10.09 -10.31 1.44
C GLU A 102 11.00 -10.58 2.65
N LEU A 103 10.43 -10.80 3.82
CA LEU A 103 11.21 -11.03 5.05
C LEU A 103 11.49 -12.50 5.32
N GLY A 104 10.75 -13.41 4.69
CA GLY A 104 10.91 -14.85 4.89
C GLY A 104 10.27 -15.37 6.18
N CYS A 105 9.46 -14.59 6.85
CA CYS A 105 8.79 -14.99 8.09
C CYS A 105 7.49 -14.20 8.27
N GLU A 106 6.58 -14.75 9.07
CA GLU A 106 5.36 -14.05 9.42
C GLU A 106 5.66 -12.78 10.21
N VAL A 107 4.83 -11.75 10.00
CA VAL A 107 4.93 -10.48 10.71
C VAL A 107 3.63 -10.27 11.49
N PRO A 108 3.71 -9.89 12.78
CA PRO A 108 2.48 -9.65 13.55
C PRO A 108 1.64 -8.54 12.93
N MET A 109 0.38 -8.86 12.63
CA MET A 109 -0.54 -7.91 11.99
C MET A 109 -0.75 -6.66 12.83
N GLU A 110 -0.85 -6.83 14.16
CA GLU A 110 -1.06 -5.70 15.06
C GLU A 110 0.11 -4.72 15.05
N GLU A 111 1.32 -5.23 14.92
CA GLU A 111 2.51 -4.40 14.83
C GLU A 111 2.48 -3.56 13.56
N VAL A 112 2.17 -4.20 12.43
CA VAL A 112 2.10 -3.51 11.15
C VAL A 112 0.99 -2.46 11.16
N ALA A 113 -0.18 -2.81 11.64
CA ALA A 113 -1.31 -1.88 11.75
C ALA A 113 -0.96 -0.66 12.60
N GLY A 114 -0.27 -0.89 13.72
CA GLY A 114 0.19 0.19 14.60
C GLY A 114 1.20 1.10 13.91
N ARG A 115 2.13 0.55 13.16
CA ARG A 115 3.11 1.34 12.42
C ARG A 115 2.45 2.17 11.31
N VAL A 116 1.49 1.59 10.58
CA VAL A 116 0.75 2.33 9.56
C VAL A 116 0.00 3.49 10.20
N GLN A 117 -0.69 3.23 11.31
CA GLN A 117 -1.44 4.26 12.01
C GLN A 117 -0.54 5.40 12.49
N ASN A 118 0.62 5.08 13.04
CA ASN A 118 1.58 6.07 13.51
C ASN A 118 2.10 6.95 12.36
N GLU A 119 2.44 6.33 11.23
CA GLU A 119 2.92 7.09 10.07
C GLU A 119 1.84 8.00 9.51
N LEU A 120 0.60 7.52 9.44
CA LEU A 120 -0.51 8.36 8.99
C LEU A 120 -0.73 9.55 9.93
N SER A 121 -0.62 9.33 11.23
CA SER A 121 -0.77 10.40 12.22
C SER A 121 0.32 11.47 12.07
N GLU A 122 1.52 11.08 11.71
CA GLU A 122 2.62 12.03 11.50
C GLU A 122 2.46 12.81 10.18
N LEU A 123 1.92 12.17 9.15
CA LEU A 123 1.80 12.77 7.82
C LEU A 123 0.53 13.61 7.65
N LEU A 124 -0.48 13.38 8.45
CA LEU A 124 -1.73 14.15 8.45
C LEU A 124 -1.73 15.26 9.55
#